data_56df18a99c2f1a7cbc6b690fb977c3a7
#
_entry.id   56df18a99c2f1a7cbc6b690fb977c3a7
#
_cell.length_a   1.000
_cell.length_b   1.000
_cell.length_c   1.000
_cell.angle_alpha   90.00
_cell.angle_beta   90.00
_cell.angle_gamma   90.00
#
_symmetry.space_group_name_H-M   'P 1'
#
loop_
_entity.id
_entity.type
_entity.pdbx_description
1 polymer ?
#
loop_
_entity_poly.entity_id
_entity_poly.type
_entity_poly.pdbx_seq_one_letter_code
_entity_poly.pdbx_strand_id
1 'polypeptide(L)'
;MRWKKPEIRHLELTKWKWLVSYPEKFELGYGVDIGAFTYLQAEEGIVIEDFVQIGSHVSIYSVSTIDNKRGKVIIRKNAKIGSHSVIMPNVIVGENSIIGANSFVPYGSKIPKNEIWAGCPAKKLKKF
;
A
#
# COMPACT_ATOMS: atom_id res chain seq x y z
N MET A 1 -21.02 -11.97 -3.69
CA MET A 1 -20.48 -12.26 -2.33
C MET A 1 -20.18 -10.95 -1.63
N ARG A 2 -20.60 -10.83 -0.39
CA ARG A 2 -20.36 -9.61 0.39
C ARG A 2 -18.93 -9.60 0.91
N TRP A 3 -18.23 -8.49 0.71
CA TRP A 3 -16.89 -8.31 1.26
C TRP A 3 -16.95 -8.23 2.78
N LYS A 4 -15.99 -8.88 3.44
CA LYS A 4 -15.86 -8.82 4.90
C LYS A 4 -14.43 -8.48 5.26
N LYS A 5 -14.28 -7.61 6.25
CA LYS A 5 -12.95 -7.30 6.79
C LYS A 5 -12.36 -8.56 7.42
N PRO A 6 -11.16 -8.97 7.03
CA PRO A 6 -10.52 -10.13 7.64
C PRO A 6 -10.11 -9.84 9.08
N GLU A 7 -9.92 -10.89 9.86
CA GLU A 7 -9.29 -10.80 11.16
C GLU A 7 -7.80 -10.55 10.96
N ILE A 8 -7.27 -9.54 11.65
CA ILE A 8 -5.88 -9.11 11.48
C ILE A 8 -5.19 -9.12 12.84
N ARG A 9 -4.10 -9.89 12.96
CA ARG A 9 -3.28 -9.95 14.17
C ARG A 9 -1.84 -9.60 13.81
N HIS A 10 -1.12 -9.01 14.75
CA HIS A 10 0.25 -8.58 14.54
C HIS A 10 1.13 -9.70 13.97
N LEU A 11 1.69 -9.47 12.78
CA LEU A 11 2.62 -10.37 12.08
C LEU A 11 2.10 -11.79 11.84
N GLU A 12 0.77 -11.99 11.85
CA GLU A 12 0.17 -13.26 11.48
C GLU A 12 -0.51 -13.15 10.12
N LEU A 13 -0.35 -14.18 9.29
CA LEU A 13 -1.01 -14.21 7.99
C LEU A 13 -2.53 -14.23 8.17
N THR A 14 -3.21 -13.37 7.44
CA THR A 14 -4.67 -13.39 7.38
C THR A 14 -5.15 -14.62 6.60
N LYS A 15 -6.46 -14.82 6.56
CA LYS A 15 -7.08 -15.85 5.73
C LYS A 15 -6.61 -15.77 4.28
N TRP A 16 -6.33 -14.57 3.78
CA TRP A 16 -5.91 -14.32 2.40
C TRP A 16 -4.40 -14.27 2.22
N LYS A 17 -3.65 -14.64 3.27
CA LYS A 17 -2.18 -14.78 3.24
C LYS A 17 -1.41 -13.46 3.09
N TRP A 18 -1.94 -12.36 3.56
CA TRP A 18 -1.16 -11.13 3.76
C TRP A 18 -1.07 -10.82 5.26
N LEU A 19 -0.14 -9.96 5.65
CA LEU A 19 0.11 -9.72 7.07
C LEU A 19 0.42 -8.26 7.35
N VAL A 20 0.13 -7.87 8.59
CA VAL A 20 0.30 -6.49 9.08
C VAL A 20 1.06 -6.52 10.39
N SER A 21 2.05 -5.64 10.55
CA SER A 21 2.58 -5.33 11.87
C SER A 21 1.86 -4.09 12.42
N TYR A 22 1.60 -4.08 13.72
CA TYR A 22 0.89 -2.98 14.41
C TYR A 22 -0.52 -2.75 13.82
N PRO A 23 -1.38 -3.79 13.81
CA PRO A 23 -2.72 -3.66 13.20
C PRO A 23 -3.60 -2.60 13.86
N GLU A 24 -3.31 -2.21 15.10
CA GLU A 24 -4.03 -1.13 15.78
C GLU A 24 -3.81 0.23 15.10
N LYS A 25 -2.79 0.34 14.25
CA LYS A 25 -2.49 1.56 13.50
C LYS A 25 -2.75 1.41 12.01
N PHE A 26 -3.47 0.36 11.65
CA PHE A 26 -3.82 0.07 10.26
C PHE A 26 -5.31 0.29 10.04
N GLU A 27 -5.64 1.13 9.07
CA GLU A 27 -7.03 1.38 8.70
C GLU A 27 -7.31 0.77 7.34
N LEU A 28 -8.31 -0.08 7.27
CA LEU A 28 -8.67 -0.82 6.05
C LEU A 28 -10.09 -0.45 5.62
N GLY A 29 -10.20 0.11 4.43
CA GLY A 29 -11.49 0.47 3.84
C GLY A 29 -12.28 -0.74 3.36
N TYR A 30 -13.49 -0.47 2.89
CA TYR A 30 -14.40 -1.48 2.37
C TYR A 30 -13.99 -1.91 0.96
N GLY A 31 -14.15 -3.20 0.68
CA GLY A 31 -13.92 -3.73 -0.66
C GLY A 31 -12.46 -3.73 -1.11
N VAL A 32 -11.51 -3.60 -0.18
CA VAL A 32 -10.09 -3.63 -0.49
C VAL A 32 -9.66 -5.07 -0.80
N ASP A 33 -8.87 -5.22 -1.86
CA ASP A 33 -8.31 -6.52 -2.26
C ASP A 33 -6.80 -6.46 -2.12
N ILE A 34 -6.24 -7.34 -1.29
CA ILE A 34 -4.79 -7.40 -1.04
C ILE A 34 -4.31 -8.79 -1.40
N GLY A 35 -3.32 -8.86 -2.27
CA GLY A 35 -2.75 -10.11 -2.74
C GLY A 35 -1.91 -10.83 -1.68
N ALA A 36 -1.74 -12.13 -1.89
CA ALA A 36 -0.98 -12.98 -0.97
C ALA A 36 0.45 -12.50 -0.79
N PHE A 37 0.95 -12.66 0.44
CA PHE A 37 2.32 -12.34 0.84
C PHE A 37 2.68 -10.85 0.76
N THR A 38 1.67 -9.98 0.71
CA THR A 38 1.87 -8.55 0.90
C THR A 38 2.09 -8.28 2.38
N TYR A 39 3.09 -7.45 2.67
CA TYR A 39 3.43 -7.05 4.03
C TYR A 39 3.18 -5.57 4.24
N LEU A 40 2.45 -5.25 5.30
CA LEU A 40 2.09 -3.88 5.65
C LEU A 40 2.68 -3.55 7.02
N GLN A 41 3.76 -2.77 7.03
CA GLN A 41 4.40 -2.33 8.26
C GLN A 41 3.74 -1.03 8.71
N ALA A 42 2.82 -1.10 9.67
CA ALA A 42 1.94 0.01 10.02
C ALA A 42 2.31 0.73 11.32
N GLU A 43 3.53 0.60 11.78
CA GLU A 43 3.95 1.20 13.07
C GLU A 43 3.65 2.71 13.16
N GLU A 44 3.82 3.46 12.06
CA GLU A 44 3.52 4.90 12.00
C GLU A 44 2.20 5.18 11.30
N GLY A 45 1.42 4.13 11.03
CA GLY A 45 0.11 4.25 10.40
C GLY A 45 0.13 3.95 8.91
N ILE A 46 -0.81 3.11 8.49
CA ILE A 46 -1.14 2.89 7.07
C ILE A 46 -2.65 3.00 6.95
N VAL A 47 -3.10 3.83 6.01
CA VAL A 47 -4.51 3.95 5.67
C VAL A 47 -4.70 3.47 4.24
N ILE A 48 -5.57 2.49 4.07
CA ILE A 48 -5.97 2.01 2.74
C ILE A 48 -7.47 2.28 2.61
N GLU A 49 -7.81 3.19 1.69
CA GLU A 49 -9.19 3.62 1.51
C GLU A 49 -9.98 2.61 0.66
N ASP A 50 -11.28 2.88 0.48
CA ASP A 50 -12.20 1.92 -0.14
C ASP A 50 -11.77 1.52 -1.55
N PHE A 51 -12.00 0.25 -1.89
CA PHE A 51 -11.84 -0.31 -3.23
C PHE A 51 -10.42 -0.26 -3.80
N VAL A 52 -9.42 -0.07 -2.95
CA VAL A 52 -8.02 -0.16 -3.35
C VAL A 52 -7.70 -1.62 -3.68
N GLN A 53 -6.90 -1.83 -4.71
CA GLN A 53 -6.39 -3.15 -5.06
C GLN A 53 -4.87 -3.15 -4.95
N ILE A 54 -4.36 -4.13 -4.22
CA ILE A 54 -2.91 -4.31 -4.03
C ILE A 54 -2.56 -5.71 -4.50
N GLY A 55 -1.57 -5.81 -5.36
CA GLY A 55 -1.11 -7.10 -5.87
C GLY A 55 -0.41 -7.93 -4.81
N SER A 56 0.02 -9.13 -5.20
CA SER A 56 0.77 -10.01 -4.30
C SER A 56 2.20 -9.50 -4.09
N HIS A 57 2.81 -9.89 -2.96
CA HIS A 57 4.21 -9.60 -2.67
C HIS A 57 4.55 -8.10 -2.68
N VAL A 58 3.61 -7.27 -2.30
CA VAL A 58 3.84 -5.83 -2.16
C VAL A 58 4.32 -5.57 -0.73
N SER A 59 5.25 -4.64 -0.56
CA SER A 59 5.68 -4.22 0.75
C SER A 59 5.36 -2.74 0.92
N ILE A 60 4.63 -2.41 1.98
CA ILE A 60 4.33 -1.02 2.33
C ILE A 60 4.90 -0.75 3.71
N TYR A 61 5.80 0.21 3.80
CA TYR A 61 6.50 0.53 5.04
C TYR A 61 6.12 1.90 5.55
N SER A 62 5.60 2.00 6.76
CA SER A 62 5.50 3.28 7.46
C SER A 62 6.79 3.59 8.23
N VAL A 63 7.63 2.56 8.42
CA VAL A 63 8.96 2.71 9.02
C VAL A 63 9.95 1.90 8.18
N SER A 64 11.04 2.54 7.80
CA SER A 64 12.18 1.87 7.15
C SER A 64 13.39 2.08 8.05
N THR A 65 13.86 1.00 8.68
CA THR A 65 14.96 1.09 9.64
C THR A 65 16.32 1.25 8.97
N ILE A 66 16.45 0.77 7.76
CA ILE A 66 17.72 0.79 7.03
C ILE A 66 18.20 2.23 6.80
N ASP A 67 17.31 3.11 6.42
CA ASP A 67 17.62 4.51 6.12
C ASP A 67 16.97 5.48 7.10
N ASN A 68 16.43 4.95 8.20
CA ASN A 68 15.84 5.72 9.30
C ASN A 68 14.73 6.69 8.82
N LYS A 69 13.83 6.20 7.98
CA LYS A 69 12.68 6.96 7.47
C LYS A 69 11.41 6.49 8.16
N ARG A 70 10.56 7.45 8.52
CA ARG A 70 9.29 7.17 9.19
C ARG A 70 8.21 8.10 8.64
N GLY A 71 7.00 7.62 8.58
CA GLY A 71 5.86 8.45 8.18
C GLY A 71 4.68 7.62 7.73
N LYS A 72 3.49 8.13 8.01
CA LYS A 72 2.23 7.49 7.65
C LYS A 72 2.12 7.33 6.13
N VAL A 73 1.60 6.19 5.69
CA VAL A 73 1.32 5.93 4.28
C VAL A 73 -0.19 5.95 4.06
N ILE A 74 -0.62 6.62 3.00
CA ILE A 74 -2.04 6.72 2.65
C ILE A 74 -2.22 6.28 1.21
N ILE A 75 -3.07 5.27 1.00
CA ILE A 75 -3.45 4.81 -0.33
C ILE A 75 -4.91 5.20 -0.53
N ARG A 76 -5.16 6.14 -1.43
CA ARG A 76 -6.48 6.72 -1.63
C ARG A 76 -7.42 5.79 -2.40
N LYS A 77 -8.70 6.10 -2.33
CA LYS A 77 -9.80 5.33 -2.90
C LYS A 77 -9.53 4.91 -4.35
N ASN A 78 -9.84 3.67 -4.68
CA ASN A 78 -9.71 3.09 -6.01
C ASN A 78 -8.27 3.04 -6.58
N ALA A 79 -7.25 3.37 -5.80
CA ALA A 79 -5.88 3.25 -6.29
C ALA A 79 -5.51 1.77 -6.45
N LYS A 80 -4.55 1.51 -7.32
CA LYS A 80 -4.08 0.15 -7.59
C LYS A 80 -2.56 0.10 -7.51
N ILE A 81 -2.05 -0.93 -6.85
CA ILE A 81 -0.61 -1.12 -6.69
C ILE A 81 -0.24 -2.48 -7.25
N GLY A 82 0.60 -2.49 -8.27
CA GLY A 82 1.03 -3.71 -8.94
C GLY A 82 1.92 -4.58 -8.05
N SER A 83 1.92 -5.88 -8.33
CA SER A 83 2.66 -6.85 -7.53
C SER A 83 4.16 -6.55 -7.47
N HIS A 84 4.78 -6.99 -6.38
CA HIS A 84 6.21 -6.82 -6.12
C HIS A 84 6.67 -5.36 -6.03
N SER A 85 5.76 -4.43 -5.82
CA SER A 85 6.12 -3.03 -5.61
C SER A 85 6.49 -2.78 -4.16
N VAL A 86 7.28 -1.74 -3.93
CA VAL A 86 7.68 -1.29 -2.59
C VAL A 86 7.24 0.16 -2.42
N ILE A 87 6.49 0.41 -1.35
CA ILE A 87 6.02 1.76 -1.02
C ILE A 87 6.75 2.18 0.27
N MET A 88 7.45 3.29 0.21
CA MET A 88 8.25 3.78 1.34
C MET A 88 7.43 4.69 2.27
N PRO A 89 7.96 5.01 3.46
CA PRO A 89 7.22 5.84 4.42
C PRO A 89 6.87 7.22 3.87
N ASN A 90 5.82 7.80 4.44
CA ASN A 90 5.37 9.15 4.14
C ASN A 90 4.92 9.32 2.67
N VAL A 91 4.44 8.25 2.04
CA VAL A 91 3.93 8.26 0.67
C VAL A 91 2.41 8.40 0.67
N ILE A 92 1.90 9.19 -0.25
CA ILE A 92 0.47 9.26 -0.54
C ILE A 92 0.26 8.87 -1.99
N VAL A 93 -0.56 7.84 -2.22
CA VAL A 93 -0.97 7.45 -3.57
C VAL A 93 -2.37 8.00 -3.80
N GLY A 94 -2.52 8.87 -4.80
CA GLY A 94 -3.76 9.58 -5.07
C GLY A 94 -4.90 8.70 -5.55
N GLU A 95 -6.10 9.20 -5.43
CA GLU A 95 -7.33 8.50 -5.83
C GLU A 95 -7.26 8.09 -7.30
N ASN A 96 -7.67 6.87 -7.60
CA ASN A 96 -7.69 6.28 -8.94
C ASN A 96 -6.30 6.13 -9.60
N SER A 97 -5.22 6.38 -8.90
CA SER A 97 -3.88 6.25 -9.48
C SER A 97 -3.43 4.80 -9.50
N ILE A 98 -2.51 4.50 -10.39
CA ILE A 98 -1.97 3.15 -10.58
C ILE A 98 -0.46 3.20 -10.43
N ILE A 99 0.06 2.29 -9.61
CA ILE A 99 1.49 2.02 -9.52
C ILE A 99 1.74 0.72 -10.26
N GLY A 100 2.57 0.75 -11.30
CA GLY A 100 2.89 -0.45 -12.07
C GLY A 100 3.66 -1.47 -11.23
N ALA A 101 3.61 -2.74 -11.64
CA ALA A 101 4.32 -3.82 -10.95
C ALA A 101 5.83 -3.56 -10.89
N ASN A 102 6.49 -4.10 -9.88
CA ASN A 102 7.93 -3.96 -9.67
C ASN A 102 8.41 -2.51 -9.57
N SER A 103 7.58 -1.65 -8.99
CA SER A 103 7.93 -0.25 -8.81
C SER A 103 8.46 -0.01 -7.41
N PHE A 104 9.35 0.98 -7.29
CA PHE A 104 9.82 1.48 -6.01
C PHE A 104 9.36 2.92 -5.86
N VAL A 105 8.45 3.17 -4.90
CA VAL A 105 7.93 4.51 -4.63
C VAL A 105 8.70 5.08 -3.45
N PRO A 106 9.60 6.05 -3.70
CA PRO A 106 10.52 6.52 -2.66
C PRO A 106 9.83 7.32 -1.56
N TYR A 107 10.53 7.45 -0.45
CA TYR A 107 10.07 8.19 0.73
C TYR A 107 9.49 9.55 0.35
N GLY A 108 8.33 9.86 0.90
CA GLY A 108 7.71 11.17 0.77
C GLY A 108 7.05 11.46 -0.57
N SER A 109 6.97 10.48 -1.48
CA SER A 109 6.31 10.69 -2.77
C SER A 109 4.85 11.04 -2.61
N LYS A 110 4.38 12.03 -3.35
CA LYS A 110 2.97 12.43 -3.39
C LYS A 110 2.47 12.22 -4.81
N ILE A 111 1.83 11.08 -5.04
CA ILE A 111 1.34 10.72 -6.36
C ILE A 111 -0.06 11.31 -6.52
N PRO A 112 -0.25 12.22 -7.48
CA PRO A 112 -1.55 12.86 -7.69
C PRO A 112 -2.62 11.85 -8.12
N LYS A 113 -3.86 12.24 -7.99
CA LYS A 113 -4.98 11.41 -8.45
C LYS A 113 -4.93 11.22 -9.97
N ASN A 114 -5.47 10.11 -10.43
CA ASN A 114 -5.68 9.82 -11.85
C ASN A 114 -4.38 9.76 -12.66
N GLU A 115 -3.30 9.29 -12.05
CA GLU A 115 -2.02 9.17 -12.74
C GLU A 115 -1.50 7.73 -12.68
N ILE A 116 -0.69 7.37 -13.67
CA ILE A 116 0.00 6.09 -13.72
C ILE A 116 1.49 6.36 -13.51
N TRP A 117 2.05 5.72 -12.50
CA TRP A 117 3.48 5.82 -12.16
C TRP A 117 4.09 4.42 -12.14
N ALA A 118 5.33 4.30 -12.54
CA ALA A 118 6.03 3.02 -12.50
C ALA A 118 7.53 3.22 -12.53
N GLY A 119 8.26 2.17 -12.19
CA GLY A 119 9.71 2.11 -12.27
C GLY A 119 10.40 2.16 -10.93
N CYS A 120 11.72 2.16 -10.96
CA CYS A 120 12.59 2.22 -9.79
C CYS A 120 13.68 3.26 -10.02
N PRO A 121 13.52 4.49 -9.49
CA PRO A 121 12.37 5.00 -8.75
C PRO A 121 11.14 5.21 -9.65
N ALA A 122 9.96 5.12 -9.05
CA ALA A 122 8.72 5.31 -9.78
C ALA A 122 8.62 6.74 -10.29
N LYS A 123 8.18 6.88 -11.53
CA LYS A 123 7.98 8.17 -12.18
C LYS A 123 6.67 8.15 -12.95
N LYS A 124 6.09 9.32 -13.13
CA LYS A 124 4.85 9.47 -13.87
C LYS A 124 5.02 8.97 -15.31
N LEU A 125 4.13 8.09 -15.74
CA LEU A 125 4.06 7.62 -17.13
C LEU A 125 3.00 8.39 -17.90
N LYS A 126 1.78 8.48 -17.34
CA LYS A 126 0.70 9.22 -17.98
C LYS A 126 -0.39 9.57 -16.99
N LYS A 127 -1.33 10.39 -17.42
CA LYS A 127 -2.51 10.81 -16.68
C LYS A 127 -3.75 10.25 -17.38
N PHE A 128 -4.73 9.84 -16.57
CA PHE A 128 -6.02 9.42 -17.09
C PHE A 128 -6.81 10.60 -17.66
#